data_8a4804c78890d9ad01dc04d7ee69d9a1
#
_entry.id   8a4804c78890d9ad01dc04d7ee69d9a1
#
_cell.length_a   1.000
_cell.length_b   1.000
_cell.length_c   1.000
_cell.angle_alpha   90.00
_cell.angle_beta   90.00
_cell.angle_gamma   90.00
#
_symmetry.space_group_name_H-M   'P 1'
#
loop_
_entity.id
_entity.type
_entity.pdbx_description
1 polymer ?
#
loop_
_entity_poly.entity_id
_entity_poly.type
_entity_poly.pdbx_seq_one_letter_code
_entity_poly.pdbx_strand_id
1 'polypeptide(L)'
;MTESSPDNRAQIDWLQHQWVIAGVVASAARFVPIPFFDDAIRTQCRRFVVARTLAASGSSLSTASLKPLYGESGGLVATSLRAIARAPLKLILFPVRKIVLIATSIHGVPMEIMKTVLLGRTLRRQLASGTIDPGRAKAMRLALEDAFARMDFHTLRAAITDSLRGARSWKASAIASARSLSRRPLASEEAMPADDQIELTATRVQKVLDRPETAKLFEEFDRRFDQAYAARSTGAPR
;
A
#
# COMPACT_ATOMS: atom_id res chain seq x y z
N MET A 1 18.66 -23.59 10.33
CA MET A 1 18.21 -22.25 10.77
C MET A 1 19.38 -21.30 10.52
N THR A 2 19.37 -20.64 9.36
CA THR A 2 20.40 -19.62 9.03
C THR A 2 20.04 -18.34 9.75
N GLU A 3 20.82 -17.98 10.76
CA GLU A 3 20.75 -16.66 11.42
C GLU A 3 20.96 -15.60 10.34
N SER A 4 19.91 -14.80 10.10
CA SER A 4 20.01 -13.65 9.20
C SER A 4 21.05 -12.69 9.75
N SER A 5 22.06 -12.34 8.95
CA SER A 5 23.07 -11.33 9.29
C SER A 5 22.39 -10.06 9.85
N PRO A 6 23.01 -9.36 10.84
CA PRO A 6 22.46 -8.12 11.40
C PRO A 6 22.15 -7.07 10.32
N ASP A 7 22.95 -6.97 9.27
CA ASP A 7 22.72 -6.07 8.14
C ASP A 7 21.42 -6.39 7.38
N ASN A 8 21.11 -7.68 7.23
CA ASN A 8 19.87 -8.10 6.56
C ASN A 8 18.63 -7.76 7.40
N ARG A 9 18.70 -7.86 8.73
CA ARG A 9 17.59 -7.43 9.62
C ARG A 9 17.37 -5.93 9.52
N ALA A 10 18.43 -5.14 9.64
CA ALA A 10 18.33 -3.68 9.54
C ALA A 10 17.73 -3.23 8.19
N GLN A 11 18.11 -3.89 7.10
CA GLN A 11 17.55 -3.63 5.78
C GLN A 11 16.06 -3.99 5.68
N ILE A 12 15.65 -5.10 6.31
CA ILE A 12 14.26 -5.53 6.35
C ILE A 12 13.41 -4.54 7.13
N ASP A 13 13.88 -4.13 8.32
CA ASP A 13 13.18 -3.21 9.20
C ASP A 13 13.03 -1.84 8.54
N TRP A 14 14.09 -1.36 7.88
CA TRP A 14 14.05 -0.12 7.11
C TRP A 14 13.03 -0.21 5.95
N LEU A 15 13.03 -1.31 5.20
CA LEU A 15 12.13 -1.50 4.07
C LEU A 15 10.66 -1.56 4.53
N GLN A 16 10.39 -2.29 5.62
CA GLN A 16 9.06 -2.33 6.24
C GLN A 16 8.61 -0.94 6.69
N HIS A 17 9.51 -0.16 7.27
CA HIS A 17 9.24 1.23 7.65
C HIS A 17 8.80 2.08 6.45
N GLN A 18 9.49 1.95 5.30
CA GLN A 18 9.11 2.63 4.05
C GLN A 18 7.72 2.23 3.55
N TRP A 19 7.34 0.94 3.69
CA TRP A 19 5.99 0.49 3.36
C TRP A 19 4.93 1.09 4.28
N VAL A 20 5.24 1.22 5.57
CA VAL A 20 4.33 1.85 6.55
C VAL A 20 4.14 3.32 6.22
N ILE A 21 5.21 4.07 5.94
CA ILE A 21 5.12 5.49 5.51
C ILE A 21 4.21 5.60 4.27
N ALA A 22 4.46 4.78 3.25
CA ALA A 22 3.63 4.76 2.05
C ALA A 22 2.16 4.46 2.36
N GLY A 23 1.88 3.54 3.28
CA GLY A 23 0.53 3.22 3.74
C GLY A 23 -0.15 4.37 4.49
N VAL A 24 0.59 5.08 5.34
CA VAL A 24 0.10 6.28 6.07
C VAL A 24 -0.28 7.38 5.07
N VAL A 25 0.60 7.67 4.10
CA VAL A 25 0.34 8.68 3.06
C VAL A 25 -0.81 8.27 2.16
N ALA A 26 -0.85 7.02 1.70
CA ALA A 26 -1.95 6.49 0.88
C ALA A 26 -3.30 6.61 1.60
N SER A 27 -3.33 6.32 2.90
CA SER A 27 -4.55 6.39 3.70
C SER A 27 -5.08 7.81 3.89
N ALA A 28 -4.19 8.81 3.87
CA ALA A 28 -4.55 10.21 4.04
C ALA A 28 -5.25 10.82 2.82
N ALA A 29 -5.05 10.25 1.64
CA ALA A 29 -5.67 10.72 0.40
C ALA A 29 -7.21 10.78 0.48
N ARG A 30 -7.83 9.87 1.24
CA ARG A 30 -9.28 9.85 1.49
C ARG A 30 -9.84 11.08 2.20
N PHE A 31 -8.98 11.83 2.92
CA PHE A 31 -9.38 13.05 3.62
C PHE A 31 -9.36 14.29 2.70
N VAL A 32 -8.91 14.12 1.47
CA VAL A 32 -8.91 15.18 0.46
C VAL A 32 -10.16 15.02 -0.42
N PRO A 33 -11.10 15.96 -0.37
CA PRO A 33 -12.38 15.85 -1.08
C PRO A 33 -12.21 16.21 -2.57
N ILE A 34 -11.30 15.55 -3.26
CA ILE A 34 -11.06 15.71 -4.70
C ILE A 34 -11.35 14.36 -5.36
N PRO A 35 -12.27 14.28 -6.32
CA PRO A 35 -12.56 13.05 -7.05
C PRO A 35 -11.30 12.44 -7.66
N PHE A 36 -11.16 11.11 -7.58
CA PHE A 36 -10.03 10.33 -8.12
C PHE A 36 -8.64 10.64 -7.51
N PHE A 37 -8.55 11.60 -6.59
CA PHE A 37 -7.31 11.91 -5.88
C PHE A 37 -6.84 10.72 -5.05
N ASP A 38 -7.77 10.08 -4.34
CA ASP A 38 -7.52 8.93 -3.48
C ASP A 38 -6.88 7.77 -4.28
N ASP A 39 -7.47 7.42 -5.42
CA ASP A 39 -6.98 6.32 -6.26
C ASP A 39 -5.61 6.62 -6.90
N ALA A 40 -5.42 7.87 -7.34
CA ALA A 40 -4.14 8.29 -7.89
C ALA A 40 -3.00 8.21 -6.86
N ILE A 41 -3.24 8.68 -5.62
CA ILE A 41 -2.24 8.65 -4.56
C ILE A 41 -1.97 7.21 -4.09
N ARG A 42 -3.01 6.38 -3.93
CA ARG A 42 -2.83 4.96 -3.61
C ARG A 42 -2.00 4.24 -4.67
N THR A 43 -2.28 4.48 -5.94
CA THR A 43 -1.50 3.91 -7.05
C THR A 43 -0.03 4.33 -6.96
N GLN A 44 0.25 5.60 -6.68
CA GLN A 44 1.62 6.10 -6.53
C GLN A 44 2.32 5.48 -5.32
N CYS A 45 1.66 5.40 -4.16
CA CYS A 45 2.21 4.79 -2.96
C CYS A 45 2.51 3.29 -3.18
N ARG A 46 1.60 2.54 -3.82
CA ARG A 46 1.84 1.13 -4.14
C ARG A 46 2.97 0.97 -5.18
N ARG A 47 3.05 1.84 -6.18
CA ARG A 47 4.17 1.85 -7.13
C ARG A 47 5.50 2.08 -6.40
N PHE A 48 5.54 3.02 -5.46
CA PHE A 48 6.70 3.27 -4.62
C PHE A 48 7.11 2.01 -3.84
N VAL A 49 6.16 1.34 -3.18
CA VAL A 49 6.42 0.08 -2.46
C VAL A 49 7.03 -0.97 -3.38
N VAL A 50 6.47 -1.16 -4.58
CA VAL A 50 7.00 -2.10 -5.58
C VAL A 50 8.42 -1.72 -5.98
N ALA A 51 8.65 -0.46 -6.34
CA ALA A 51 9.97 0.03 -6.76
C ALA A 51 11.04 -0.14 -5.67
N ARG A 52 10.71 0.24 -4.42
CA ARG A 52 11.64 0.10 -3.28
C ARG A 52 11.93 -1.35 -2.94
N THR A 53 10.94 -2.23 -3.04
CA THR A 53 11.12 -3.66 -2.77
C THR A 53 12.01 -4.29 -3.84
N LEU A 54 11.82 -3.96 -5.12
CA LEU A 54 12.68 -4.40 -6.21
C LEU A 54 14.13 -3.95 -6.00
N ALA A 55 14.34 -2.66 -5.73
CA ALA A 55 15.67 -2.08 -5.50
C ALA A 55 16.38 -2.74 -4.30
N ALA A 56 15.68 -2.87 -3.15
CA ALA A 56 16.24 -3.50 -1.95
C ALA A 56 16.54 -4.99 -2.13
N SER A 57 15.87 -5.66 -3.06
CA SER A 57 16.12 -7.07 -3.39
C SER A 57 17.17 -7.27 -4.48
N GLY A 58 17.79 -6.21 -5.00
CA GLY A 58 18.74 -6.28 -6.12
C GLY A 58 18.14 -6.85 -7.41
N SER A 59 16.81 -6.74 -7.57
CA SER A 59 16.12 -7.32 -8.72
C SER A 59 16.34 -6.49 -9.99
N SER A 60 16.62 -7.15 -11.10
CA SER A 60 16.71 -6.53 -12.43
C SER A 60 15.34 -6.23 -13.05
N LEU A 61 14.25 -6.63 -12.43
CA LEU A 61 12.90 -6.38 -12.92
C LEU A 61 12.56 -4.89 -12.89
N SER A 62 11.97 -4.40 -13.97
CA SER A 62 11.47 -3.03 -13.98
C SER A 62 10.16 -2.91 -13.20
N THR A 63 9.96 -1.77 -12.52
CA THR A 63 8.68 -1.49 -11.86
C THR A 63 7.51 -1.56 -12.85
N ALA A 64 7.73 -1.16 -14.10
CA ALA A 64 6.71 -1.17 -15.14
C ALA A 64 6.21 -2.58 -15.48
N SER A 65 7.06 -3.60 -15.42
CA SER A 65 6.67 -4.99 -15.67
C SER A 65 5.70 -5.54 -14.62
N LEU A 66 5.70 -4.96 -13.42
CA LEU A 66 4.81 -5.31 -12.32
C LEU A 66 3.62 -4.33 -12.16
N LYS A 67 3.31 -3.53 -13.21
CA LYS A 67 2.19 -2.58 -13.18
C LYS A 67 0.86 -3.16 -12.68
N PRO A 68 0.47 -4.42 -12.98
CA PRO A 68 -0.75 -4.99 -12.44
C PRO A 68 -0.82 -5.04 -10.91
N LEU A 69 0.31 -5.03 -10.18
CA LEU A 69 0.33 -5.06 -8.71
C LEU A 69 -0.08 -3.74 -8.08
N TYR A 70 0.16 -2.61 -8.74
CA TYR A 70 -0.11 -1.29 -8.18
C TYR A 70 -1.11 -0.46 -9.00
N GLY A 71 -1.31 -0.82 -10.28
CA GLY A 71 -2.29 -0.17 -11.13
C GLY A 71 -3.70 -0.67 -10.85
N GLU A 72 -4.70 0.17 -11.02
CA GLU A 72 -6.09 -0.24 -10.89
C GLU A 72 -6.56 -1.07 -12.08
N SER A 73 -7.45 -2.05 -11.80
CA SER A 73 -8.00 -2.95 -12.82
C SER A 73 -9.04 -2.31 -13.76
N GLY A 74 -9.28 -1.01 -13.62
CA GLY A 74 -10.21 -0.28 -14.47
C GLY A 74 -9.51 0.86 -15.18
N GLY A 75 -9.45 0.81 -16.50
CA GLY A 75 -8.86 1.85 -17.39
C GLY A 75 -9.50 3.23 -17.31
N LEU A 76 -10.23 3.54 -16.24
CA LEU A 76 -10.92 4.82 -16.01
C LEU A 76 -10.00 5.93 -15.48
N VAL A 77 -8.88 5.61 -14.81
CA VAL A 77 -8.06 6.65 -14.14
C VAL A 77 -7.24 7.47 -15.14
N ALA A 78 -6.66 6.85 -16.15
CA ALA A 78 -5.91 7.59 -17.18
C ALA A 78 -6.81 8.47 -18.08
N THR A 79 -8.05 8.02 -18.31
CA THR A 79 -9.06 8.77 -19.07
C THR A 79 -9.69 9.85 -18.20
N SER A 80 -9.78 9.64 -16.88
CA SER A 80 -10.48 10.52 -15.94
C SER A 80 -9.73 11.82 -15.67
N LEU A 81 -8.39 11.83 -15.59
CA LEU A 81 -7.62 13.07 -15.40
C LEU A 81 -7.74 14.03 -16.61
N ARG A 82 -7.85 13.47 -17.82
CA ARG A 82 -8.15 14.29 -19.02
C ARG A 82 -9.62 14.68 -19.14
N ALA A 83 -10.53 13.85 -18.61
CA ALA A 83 -11.97 14.12 -18.62
C ALA A 83 -12.38 15.17 -17.57
N ILE A 84 -11.73 15.19 -16.39
CA ILE A 84 -11.97 16.17 -15.31
C ILE A 84 -11.59 17.58 -15.77
N ALA A 85 -10.51 17.72 -16.55
CA ALA A 85 -10.13 19.02 -17.12
C ALA A 85 -11.18 19.59 -18.11
N ARG A 86 -12.15 18.77 -18.53
CA ARG A 86 -13.20 19.13 -19.50
C ARG A 86 -14.63 18.97 -18.96
N ALA A 87 -14.80 18.51 -17.71
CA ALA A 87 -16.13 18.31 -17.14
C ALA A 87 -16.77 19.65 -16.75
N PRO A 88 -18.03 19.91 -17.12
CA PRO A 88 -18.72 21.13 -16.71
C PRO A 88 -18.90 21.17 -15.20
N LEU A 89 -18.67 22.33 -14.60
CA LEU A 89 -18.71 22.62 -13.15
C LEU A 89 -19.96 22.08 -12.42
N LYS A 90 -21.04 21.81 -13.12
CA LYS A 90 -22.31 21.29 -12.58
C LYS A 90 -22.23 19.87 -12.01
N LEU A 91 -21.25 19.05 -12.40
CA LEU A 91 -21.03 17.71 -11.85
C LEU A 91 -20.27 17.72 -10.51
N ILE A 92 -19.66 18.84 -10.14
CA ILE A 92 -18.89 19.03 -8.89
C ILE A 92 -19.84 19.26 -7.69
N LEU A 93 -21.11 19.59 -7.93
CA LEU A 93 -22.09 19.91 -6.89
C LEU A 93 -22.93 18.71 -6.41
N PHE A 94 -22.52 17.47 -6.70
CA PHE A 94 -23.17 16.30 -6.11
C PHE A 94 -22.96 16.28 -4.58
N PRO A 95 -23.92 15.81 -3.78
CA PRO A 95 -24.11 16.23 -2.40
C PRO A 95 -22.90 15.96 -1.50
N VAL A 96 -22.13 16.99 -1.27
CA VAL A 96 -20.93 17.06 -0.40
C VAL A 96 -21.19 16.51 1.00
N ARG A 97 -22.44 16.55 1.49
CA ARG A 97 -22.80 16.10 2.85
C ARG A 97 -22.57 14.62 3.12
N LYS A 98 -22.80 13.71 2.15
CA LYS A 98 -22.54 12.27 2.33
C LYS A 98 -21.07 11.92 2.21
N ILE A 99 -20.33 12.66 1.40
CA ILE A 99 -18.88 12.46 1.21
C ILE A 99 -18.09 12.88 2.44
N VAL A 100 -18.49 13.95 3.12
CA VAL A 100 -17.80 14.45 4.32
C VAL A 100 -17.88 13.47 5.49
N LEU A 101 -18.99 12.78 5.70
CA LEU A 101 -19.16 11.80 6.78
C LEU A 101 -18.31 10.54 6.58
N ILE A 102 -18.10 10.10 5.34
CA ILE A 102 -17.25 8.95 5.01
C ILE A 102 -15.76 9.34 5.06
N ALA A 103 -15.42 10.55 4.65
CA ALA A 103 -14.05 11.06 4.61
C ALA A 103 -13.45 11.30 6.01
N THR A 104 -14.24 11.51 7.05
CA THR A 104 -13.74 11.76 8.42
C THR A 104 -13.45 10.49 9.22
N SER A 105 -13.89 9.32 8.75
CA SER A 105 -13.74 8.06 9.47
C SER A 105 -12.31 7.50 9.36
N ILE A 106 -11.65 7.36 10.51
CA ILE A 106 -10.31 6.71 10.62
C ILE A 106 -10.39 5.20 10.30
N HIS A 107 -11.58 4.60 10.26
CA HIS A 107 -11.78 3.15 10.21
C HIS A 107 -11.13 2.44 9.00
N GLY A 108 -10.96 3.13 7.88
CA GLY A 108 -10.32 2.56 6.70
C GLY A 108 -8.80 2.76 6.62
N VAL A 109 -8.22 3.61 7.48
CA VAL A 109 -6.78 3.92 7.48
C VAL A 109 -5.92 2.69 7.79
N PRO A 110 -6.19 1.92 8.88
CA PRO A 110 -5.42 0.73 9.19
C PRO A 110 -5.43 -0.31 8.07
N MET A 111 -6.57 -0.46 7.40
CA MET A 111 -6.70 -1.42 6.30
C MET A 111 -5.82 -1.04 5.10
N GLU A 112 -5.70 0.25 4.77
CA GLU A 112 -4.84 0.70 3.68
C GLU A 112 -3.36 0.53 4.04
N ILE A 113 -2.97 0.83 5.29
CA ILE A 113 -1.62 0.57 5.79
C ILE A 113 -1.29 -0.93 5.67
N MET A 114 -2.18 -1.81 6.16
CA MET A 114 -1.97 -3.25 6.09
C MET A 114 -1.86 -3.76 4.65
N LYS A 115 -2.72 -3.29 3.74
CA LYS A 115 -2.64 -3.66 2.31
C LYS A 115 -1.29 -3.28 1.70
N THR A 116 -0.80 -2.10 2.04
CA THR A 116 0.47 -1.58 1.53
C THR A 116 1.66 -2.38 2.07
N VAL A 117 1.66 -2.69 3.37
CA VAL A 117 2.69 -3.52 4.01
C VAL A 117 2.67 -4.96 3.48
N LEU A 118 1.49 -5.57 3.37
CA LEU A 118 1.35 -6.93 2.85
C LEU A 118 1.74 -7.04 1.37
N LEU A 119 1.50 -6.02 0.56
CA LEU A 119 2.00 -5.96 -0.81
C LEU A 119 3.54 -6.02 -0.84
N GLY A 120 4.20 -5.15 -0.05
CA GLY A 120 5.66 -5.11 0.02
C GLY A 120 6.25 -6.43 0.55
N ARG A 121 5.69 -6.96 1.64
CA ARG A 121 6.09 -8.24 2.24
C ARG A 121 5.97 -9.41 1.27
N THR A 122 4.83 -9.53 0.59
CA THR A 122 4.60 -10.62 -0.36
C THR A 122 5.53 -10.50 -1.55
N LEU A 123 5.69 -9.31 -2.11
CA LEU A 123 6.60 -9.07 -3.23
C LEU A 123 8.04 -9.46 -2.85
N ARG A 124 8.52 -9.02 -1.68
CA ARG A 124 9.87 -9.37 -1.20
C ARG A 124 10.03 -10.88 -1.04
N ARG A 125 9.03 -11.58 -0.47
CA ARG A 125 9.06 -13.03 -0.29
C ARG A 125 9.12 -13.75 -1.64
N GLN A 126 8.33 -13.31 -2.62
CA GLN A 126 8.34 -13.89 -3.96
C GLN A 126 9.66 -13.61 -4.71
N LEU A 127 10.28 -12.46 -4.50
CA LEU A 127 11.61 -12.15 -5.04
C LEU A 127 12.68 -13.05 -4.43
N ALA A 128 12.66 -13.23 -3.10
CA ALA A 128 13.62 -14.10 -2.39
C ALA A 128 13.51 -15.57 -2.80
N SER A 129 12.32 -16.05 -3.17
CA SER A 129 12.10 -17.41 -3.66
C SER A 129 12.37 -17.58 -5.17
N GLY A 130 12.68 -16.49 -5.89
CA GLY A 130 12.88 -16.51 -7.34
C GLY A 130 11.64 -16.89 -8.16
N THR A 131 10.44 -16.80 -7.54
CA THR A 131 9.18 -17.27 -8.17
C THR A 131 8.40 -16.15 -8.87
N ILE A 132 8.98 -14.95 -8.97
CA ILE A 132 8.30 -13.83 -9.59
C ILE A 132 8.31 -13.96 -11.12
N ASP A 133 7.12 -13.93 -11.69
CA ASP A 133 6.90 -13.87 -13.14
C ASP A 133 6.06 -12.61 -13.46
N PRO A 134 6.61 -11.63 -14.19
CA PRO A 134 5.87 -10.44 -14.59
C PRO A 134 4.58 -10.75 -15.36
N GLY A 135 4.57 -11.82 -16.17
CA GLY A 135 3.36 -12.28 -16.88
C GLY A 135 2.22 -12.68 -15.94
N ARG A 136 2.56 -13.06 -14.71
CA ARG A 136 1.62 -13.48 -13.67
C ARG A 136 1.32 -12.40 -12.63
N ALA A 137 1.79 -11.17 -12.81
CA ALA A 137 1.58 -10.07 -11.87
C ALA A 137 0.08 -9.80 -11.60
N LYS A 138 -0.80 -9.98 -12.59
CA LYS A 138 -2.26 -9.89 -12.41
C LYS A 138 -2.80 -11.00 -11.52
N ALA A 139 -2.34 -12.24 -11.70
CA ALA A 139 -2.74 -13.38 -10.87
C ALA A 139 -2.25 -13.18 -9.42
N MET A 140 -1.03 -12.67 -9.24
CA MET A 140 -0.48 -12.31 -7.94
C MET A 140 -1.32 -11.24 -7.24
N ARG A 141 -1.74 -10.19 -7.94
CA ARG A 141 -2.65 -9.17 -7.40
C ARG A 141 -3.96 -9.76 -6.92
N LEU A 142 -4.62 -10.57 -7.77
CA LEU A 142 -5.89 -11.19 -7.43
C LEU A 142 -5.76 -12.17 -6.24
N ALA A 143 -4.61 -12.85 -6.11
CA ALA A 143 -4.32 -13.70 -4.96
C ALA A 143 -4.13 -12.88 -3.67
N LEU A 144 -3.46 -11.71 -3.75
CA LEU A 144 -3.33 -10.77 -2.64
C LEU A 144 -4.71 -10.27 -2.16
N GLU A 145 -5.56 -9.87 -3.08
CA GLU A 145 -6.91 -9.36 -2.78
C GLU A 145 -7.78 -10.47 -2.14
N ASP A 146 -7.72 -11.69 -2.67
CA ASP A 146 -8.45 -12.84 -2.16
C ASP A 146 -7.96 -13.27 -0.77
N ALA A 147 -6.64 -13.38 -0.57
CA ALA A 147 -6.07 -13.67 0.73
C ALA A 147 -6.46 -12.60 1.76
N PHE A 148 -6.35 -11.33 1.40
CA PHE A 148 -6.71 -10.21 2.27
C PHE A 148 -8.19 -10.23 2.68
N ALA A 149 -9.09 -10.52 1.75
CA ALA A 149 -10.53 -10.58 2.00
C ALA A 149 -10.94 -11.70 2.98
N ARG A 150 -10.13 -12.75 3.07
CA ARG A 150 -10.40 -13.92 3.94
C ARG A 150 -9.75 -13.84 5.32
N MET A 151 -8.99 -12.76 5.59
CA MET A 151 -8.31 -12.58 6.88
C MET A 151 -9.18 -11.82 7.87
N ASP A 152 -9.12 -12.23 9.12
CA ASP A 152 -9.63 -11.44 10.24
C ASP A 152 -8.52 -10.53 10.77
N PHE A 153 -8.61 -9.26 10.42
CA PHE A 153 -7.71 -8.22 10.88
C PHE A 153 -8.26 -7.40 12.04
N HIS A 154 -9.33 -7.84 12.71
CA HIS A 154 -10.02 -7.01 13.70
C HIS A 154 -9.08 -6.49 14.79
N THR A 155 -8.32 -7.37 15.43
CA THR A 155 -7.39 -7.03 16.52
C THR A 155 -6.26 -6.12 16.03
N LEU A 156 -5.64 -6.45 14.89
CA LEU A 156 -4.57 -5.65 14.31
C LEU A 156 -5.06 -4.26 13.88
N ARG A 157 -6.26 -4.20 13.31
CA ARG A 157 -6.91 -2.93 12.95
C ARG A 157 -7.14 -2.05 14.17
N ALA A 158 -7.60 -2.62 15.29
CA ALA A 158 -7.78 -1.89 16.54
C ALA A 158 -6.44 -1.33 17.06
N ALA A 159 -5.39 -2.17 17.11
CA ALA A 159 -4.07 -1.78 17.59
C ALA A 159 -3.43 -0.66 16.74
N ILE A 160 -3.54 -0.73 15.40
CA ILE A 160 -3.08 0.35 14.51
C ILE A 160 -3.92 1.61 14.73
N THR A 161 -5.24 1.49 14.88
CA THR A 161 -6.10 2.65 15.14
C THR A 161 -5.68 3.37 16.42
N ASP A 162 -5.38 2.65 17.48
CA ASP A 162 -4.96 3.22 18.76
C ASP A 162 -3.59 3.89 18.66
N SER A 163 -2.65 3.29 17.91
CA SER A 163 -1.34 3.90 17.66
C SER A 163 -1.46 5.22 16.87
N LEU A 164 -2.40 5.30 15.93
CA LEU A 164 -2.71 6.51 15.17
C LEU A 164 -3.41 7.59 16.00
N ARG A 165 -4.29 7.21 16.93
CA ARG A 165 -4.94 8.17 17.86
C ARG A 165 -3.93 8.85 18.77
N GLY A 166 -2.89 8.14 19.18
CA GLY A 166 -1.79 8.69 19.98
C GLY A 166 -0.85 9.64 19.22
N ALA A 167 -0.93 9.71 17.89
CA ALA A 167 -0.12 10.60 17.07
C ALA A 167 -0.91 11.85 16.69
N ARG A 168 -0.57 12.98 17.33
CA ARG A 168 -1.19 14.27 16.98
C ARG A 168 -0.72 14.73 15.60
N SER A 169 -1.58 15.43 14.86
CA SER A 169 -1.28 16.09 13.57
C SER A 169 -0.84 15.18 12.39
N TRP A 170 -0.67 13.87 12.55
CA TRP A 170 -0.26 12.99 11.45
C TRP A 170 -1.13 13.12 10.18
N LYS A 171 -2.44 13.38 10.35
CA LYS A 171 -3.35 13.56 9.22
C LYS A 171 -2.98 14.76 8.36
N ALA A 172 -2.64 15.90 8.99
CA ALA A 172 -2.26 17.10 8.28
C ALA A 172 -0.97 16.89 7.49
N SER A 173 0.02 16.28 8.11
CA SER A 173 1.30 15.92 7.48
C SER A 173 1.11 14.95 6.33
N ALA A 174 0.34 13.88 6.54
CA ALA A 174 0.10 12.88 5.49
C ALA A 174 -0.74 13.44 4.32
N ILE A 175 -1.67 14.37 4.56
CA ILE A 175 -2.37 15.12 3.51
C ILE A 175 -1.41 16.02 2.73
N ALA A 176 -0.48 16.69 3.41
CA ALA A 176 0.52 17.53 2.74
C ALA A 176 1.41 16.68 1.84
N SER A 177 1.89 15.54 2.31
CA SER A 177 2.66 14.58 1.50
C SER A 177 1.87 14.02 0.31
N ALA A 178 0.61 13.65 0.51
CA ALA A 178 -0.26 13.19 -0.56
C ALA A 178 -0.46 14.28 -1.64
N ARG A 179 -0.64 15.53 -1.23
CA ARG A 179 -0.73 16.67 -2.16
C ARG A 179 0.58 16.92 -2.91
N SER A 180 1.72 16.78 -2.25
CA SER A 180 3.03 16.86 -2.89
C SER A 180 3.17 15.80 -3.98
N LEU A 181 2.82 14.55 -3.68
CA LEU A 181 2.83 13.44 -4.64
C LEU A 181 1.92 13.68 -5.85
N SER A 182 0.76 14.31 -5.64
CA SER A 182 -0.15 14.59 -6.75
C SER A 182 0.39 15.61 -7.76
N ARG A 183 1.25 16.52 -7.28
CA ARG A 183 1.89 17.56 -8.12
C ARG A 183 3.12 17.02 -8.85
N ARG A 184 3.86 16.15 -8.19
CA ARG A 184 5.09 15.54 -8.72
C ARG A 184 5.12 14.06 -8.37
N PRO A 185 4.84 13.17 -9.34
CA PRO A 185 5.03 11.75 -9.14
C PRO A 185 6.49 11.44 -8.78
N LEU A 186 6.69 10.53 -7.80
CA LEU A 186 8.02 10.11 -7.39
C LEU A 186 8.75 9.39 -8.53
N ALA A 187 10.02 9.73 -8.73
CA ALA A 187 10.95 8.88 -9.43
C ALA A 187 11.20 7.59 -8.61
N SER A 188 11.63 6.51 -9.28
CA SER A 188 11.76 5.19 -8.64
C SER A 188 12.71 5.17 -7.43
N GLU A 189 13.65 6.10 -7.38
CA GLU A 189 14.70 6.19 -6.35
C GLU A 189 14.45 7.25 -5.28
N GLU A 190 13.44 8.12 -5.47
CA GLU A 190 13.13 9.17 -4.49
C GLU A 190 12.48 8.58 -3.24
N ALA A 191 12.82 9.15 -2.08
CA ALA A 191 12.15 8.82 -0.82
C ALA A 191 10.70 9.34 -0.83
N MET A 192 9.83 8.65 -0.09
CA MET A 192 8.47 9.13 0.15
C MET A 192 8.56 10.48 0.90
N PRO A 193 7.82 11.52 0.50
CA PRO A 193 7.77 12.75 1.26
C PRO A 193 7.18 12.47 2.65
N ALA A 194 8.02 12.51 3.66
CA ALA A 194 7.64 12.30 5.05
C ALA A 194 8.30 13.38 5.90
N ASP A 195 7.53 13.97 6.79
CA ASP A 195 8.03 14.84 7.85
C ASP A 195 8.15 14.04 9.16
N ASP A 196 8.67 14.67 10.21
CA ASP A 196 8.87 14.05 11.51
C ASP A 196 7.60 13.44 12.10
N GLN A 197 6.42 13.98 11.77
CA GLN A 197 5.13 13.47 12.27
C GLN A 197 4.75 12.16 11.56
N ILE A 198 5.03 12.05 10.27
CA ILE A 198 4.82 10.81 9.52
C ILE A 198 5.82 9.75 9.99
N GLU A 199 7.09 10.11 10.15
CA GLU A 199 8.14 9.21 10.64
C GLU A 199 7.81 8.66 12.04
N LEU A 200 7.40 9.54 12.97
CA LEU A 200 6.97 9.14 14.29
C LEU A 200 5.75 8.23 14.25
N THR A 201 4.79 8.54 13.38
CA THR A 201 3.58 7.74 13.19
C THR A 201 3.92 6.37 12.62
N ALA A 202 4.78 6.31 11.61
CA ALA A 202 5.25 5.07 11.02
C ALA A 202 5.98 4.19 12.05
N THR A 203 6.84 4.78 12.86
CA THR A 203 7.52 4.07 13.96
C THR A 203 6.54 3.45 14.96
N ARG A 204 5.48 4.17 15.32
CA ARG A 204 4.43 3.64 16.22
C ARG A 204 3.65 2.49 15.60
N VAL A 205 3.30 2.61 14.34
CA VAL A 205 2.61 1.55 13.59
C VAL A 205 3.54 0.33 13.45
N GLN A 206 4.81 0.54 13.10
CA GLN A 206 5.79 -0.54 12.97
C GLN A 206 5.91 -1.35 14.26
N LYS A 207 5.97 -0.70 15.44
CA LYS A 207 5.96 -1.40 16.74
C LYS A 207 4.74 -2.32 16.94
N VAL A 208 3.60 -1.98 16.33
CA VAL A 208 2.42 -2.86 16.34
C VAL A 208 2.61 -4.04 15.38
N LEU A 209 3.20 -3.78 14.21
CA LEU A 209 3.44 -4.81 13.19
C LEU A 209 4.51 -5.82 13.62
N ASP A 210 5.46 -5.42 14.47
CA ASP A 210 6.56 -6.26 14.96
C ASP A 210 6.16 -7.16 16.15
N ARG A 211 4.91 -7.10 16.59
CA ARG A 211 4.41 -7.96 17.67
C ARG A 211 4.32 -9.43 17.23
N PRO A 212 4.59 -10.38 18.12
CA PRO A 212 4.50 -11.81 17.81
C PRO A 212 3.13 -12.25 17.28
N GLU A 213 2.05 -11.62 17.76
CA GLU A 213 0.68 -11.90 17.32
C GLU A 213 0.48 -11.46 15.86
N THR A 214 1.08 -10.33 15.47
CA THR A 214 1.04 -9.84 14.10
C THR A 214 1.86 -10.74 13.17
N ALA A 215 3.01 -11.25 13.63
CA ALA A 215 3.82 -12.19 12.87
C ALA A 215 3.03 -13.45 12.50
N LYS A 216 2.32 -14.05 13.46
CA LYS A 216 1.44 -15.22 13.21
C LYS A 216 0.32 -14.90 12.21
N LEU A 217 -0.25 -13.70 12.31
CA LEU A 217 -1.28 -13.26 11.37
C LEU A 217 -0.73 -13.10 9.95
N PHE A 218 0.50 -12.62 9.82
CA PHE A 218 1.17 -12.51 8.53
C PHE A 218 1.57 -13.87 7.95
N GLU A 219 1.97 -14.83 8.77
CA GLU A 219 2.20 -16.22 8.33
C GLU A 219 0.92 -16.86 7.78
N GLU A 220 -0.20 -16.66 8.46
CA GLU A 220 -1.51 -17.11 7.98
C GLU A 220 -1.90 -16.45 6.65
N PHE A 221 -1.65 -15.14 6.52
CA PHE A 221 -1.85 -14.43 5.27
C PHE A 221 -0.97 -15.01 4.15
N ASP A 222 0.32 -15.24 4.41
CA ASP A 222 1.25 -15.80 3.45
C ASP A 222 0.77 -17.17 2.95
N ARG A 223 0.31 -18.04 3.85
CA ARG A 223 -0.25 -19.35 3.52
C ARG A 223 -1.48 -19.24 2.60
N ARG A 224 -2.41 -18.33 2.92
CA ARG A 224 -3.62 -18.09 2.10
C ARG A 224 -3.28 -17.51 0.75
N PHE A 225 -2.31 -16.59 0.71
CA PHE A 225 -1.81 -16.05 -0.55
C PHE A 225 -1.24 -17.15 -1.44
N ASP A 226 -0.38 -18.02 -0.90
CA ASP A 226 0.25 -19.10 -1.67
C ASP A 226 -0.81 -20.06 -2.25
N GLN A 227 -1.81 -20.43 -1.47
CA GLN A 227 -2.94 -21.25 -1.94
C GLN A 227 -3.70 -20.54 -3.08
N ALA A 228 -4.05 -19.29 -2.90
CA ALA A 228 -4.79 -18.50 -3.89
C ALA A 228 -3.97 -18.28 -5.17
N TYR A 229 -2.65 -18.08 -5.04
CA TYR A 229 -1.75 -17.86 -6.16
C TYR A 229 -1.52 -19.15 -6.96
N ALA A 230 -1.31 -20.29 -6.28
CA ALA A 230 -1.19 -21.60 -6.90
C ALA A 230 -2.44 -21.97 -7.69
N ALA A 231 -3.63 -21.80 -7.12
CA ALA A 231 -4.90 -22.08 -7.80
C ALA A 231 -5.10 -21.28 -9.09
N ARG A 232 -4.61 -20.04 -9.13
CA ARG A 232 -4.65 -19.18 -10.34
C ARG A 232 -3.57 -19.51 -11.35
N SER A 233 -2.56 -20.25 -10.93
CA SER A 233 -1.44 -20.67 -11.78
C SER A 233 -1.73 -21.92 -12.56
N THR A 234 -2.53 -22.83 -11.98
CA THR A 234 -2.93 -24.10 -12.60
C THR A 234 -4.12 -23.94 -13.55
N GLY A 235 -4.91 -22.87 -13.41
CA GLY A 235 -6.10 -22.60 -14.20
C GLY A 235 -5.91 -21.71 -15.44
N ALA A 236 -4.71 -21.27 -15.80
CA ALA A 236 -4.49 -20.52 -17.04
C ALA A 236 -4.47 -21.49 -18.22
N PRO A 237 -5.37 -21.38 -19.22
CA PRO A 237 -5.25 -22.13 -20.46
C PRO A 237 -3.96 -21.71 -21.16
N ARG A 238 -3.23 -22.72 -21.64
CA ARG A 238 -2.05 -22.54 -22.52
C ARG A 238 -2.43 -21.87 -23.82
#